data_358dfcf05afdf348e7d1852b1bafc2d7
#
_entry.id   358dfcf05afdf348e7d1852b1bafc2d7
#
_cell.length_a   1.000
_cell.length_b   1.000
_cell.length_c   1.000
_cell.angle_alpha   90.00
_cell.angle_beta   90.00
_cell.angle_gamma   90.00
#
_symmetry.space_group_name_H-M   'P 1'
#
loop_
_entity.id
_entity.type
_entity.pdbx_description
1 polymer ?
#
loop_
_entity_poly.entity_id
_entity_poly.type
_entity_poly.pdbx_seq_one_letter_code
_entity_poly.pdbx_strand_id
1 'polypeptide(L)'
;MKGGAAGGGYAQVVPMEQINLHFTGDFHAITSAHNLLSAIIDNHIYWGNKLNIDENKIVWKRVMDMNDRALRFIEINTNGVAKNFKRTDGFDITVASEVMAIFCLSKDLKDLEKKIGNITFAYDKKGNPLYARDLNAQGPMTVLLKEAIRPNVTQSLENNPAIIHGGPFANIAHGCNSVIATKTALKLSDYVVTEAGFGADLGCLLYTSDAADDDAC
;
A
#
# COMPACT_ATOMS: atom_id res chain seq x y z
N MET A 1 8.40 -4.11 -10.13
CA MET A 1 9.64 -4.75 -9.63
C MET A 1 9.26 -5.80 -8.61
N LYS A 2 9.62 -7.04 -8.85
CA LYS A 2 9.42 -8.11 -7.86
C LYS A 2 10.65 -8.23 -6.97
N GLY A 3 10.45 -8.42 -5.69
CA GLY A 3 11.52 -8.87 -4.81
C GLY A 3 12.20 -7.76 -4.05
N GLY A 4 11.57 -6.72 -3.82
CA GLY A 4 12.07 -5.68 -2.98
C GLY A 4 12.02 -4.32 -3.65
N ALA A 5 12.06 -3.37 -2.84
CA ALA A 5 11.90 -2.00 -3.21
C ALA A 5 12.97 -1.48 -4.16
N ALA A 6 14.11 -2.12 -4.22
CA ALA A 6 15.24 -1.71 -5.05
C ALA A 6 15.34 -2.45 -6.40
N GLY A 7 14.37 -3.28 -6.72
CA GLY A 7 14.38 -4.12 -7.90
C GLY A 7 14.78 -5.56 -7.58
N GLY A 8 14.44 -6.48 -8.47
CA GLY A 8 14.74 -7.89 -8.38
C GLY A 8 15.67 -8.35 -9.51
N GLY A 9 16.31 -9.49 -9.31
CA GLY A 9 17.19 -10.06 -10.31
C GLY A 9 18.39 -9.17 -10.62
N TYR A 10 18.52 -8.77 -11.86
CA TYR A 10 19.66 -7.98 -12.33
C TYR A 10 19.43 -6.46 -12.32
N ALA A 11 18.20 -6.02 -12.02
CA ALA A 11 17.88 -4.60 -11.98
C ALA A 11 17.90 -4.07 -10.53
N GLN A 12 18.64 -3.00 -10.32
CA GLN A 12 18.71 -2.31 -9.03
C GLN A 12 18.57 -0.81 -9.20
N VAL A 13 18.02 -0.15 -8.19
CA VAL A 13 17.85 1.31 -8.15
C VAL A 13 18.87 1.91 -7.19
N VAL A 14 19.56 2.94 -7.62
CA VAL A 14 20.54 3.69 -6.83
C VAL A 14 20.15 5.18 -6.84
N PRO A 15 20.19 5.88 -5.74
CA PRO A 15 20.49 5.45 -4.37
C PRO A 15 19.32 4.69 -3.74
N MET A 16 19.58 3.47 -3.28
CA MET A 16 18.54 2.58 -2.79
C MET A 16 17.90 3.06 -1.49
N GLU A 17 18.72 3.58 -0.57
CA GLU A 17 18.27 4.02 0.74
C GLU A 17 17.26 5.17 0.65
N GLN A 18 17.52 6.17 -0.18
CA GLN A 18 16.66 7.34 -0.33
C GLN A 18 15.37 7.03 -1.08
N ILE A 19 15.39 6.06 -1.99
CA ILE A 19 14.24 5.75 -2.84
C ILE A 19 13.31 4.75 -2.14
N ASN A 20 13.85 3.72 -1.49
CA ASN A 20 13.05 2.58 -1.08
C ASN A 20 13.24 2.16 0.37
N LEU A 21 14.45 2.34 0.92
CA LEU A 21 14.75 1.78 2.22
C LEU A 21 14.51 2.80 3.33
N HIS A 22 14.62 2.29 4.46
CA HIS A 22 14.56 2.77 5.83
C HIS A 22 14.49 4.30 6.01
N PHE A 23 13.38 4.75 6.56
CA PHE A 23 13.00 6.13 6.91
C PHE A 23 12.69 7.09 5.76
N THR A 24 12.94 6.75 4.52
CA THR A 24 12.81 7.71 3.40
C THR A 24 12.02 7.21 2.21
N GLY A 25 11.85 5.89 2.05
CA GLY A 25 11.24 5.31 0.86
C GLY A 25 9.74 5.08 0.97
N ASP A 26 9.12 4.79 -0.18
CA ASP A 26 7.69 4.53 -0.30
C ASP A 26 7.23 3.39 0.62
N PHE A 27 8.01 2.33 0.74
CA PHE A 27 7.69 1.18 1.59
C PHE A 27 7.65 1.53 3.07
N HIS A 28 8.59 2.35 3.52
CA HIS A 28 8.58 2.83 4.90
C HIS A 28 7.35 3.72 5.18
N ALA A 29 7.04 4.63 4.28
CA ALA A 29 5.88 5.51 4.41
C ALA A 29 4.57 4.70 4.45
N ILE A 30 4.44 3.70 3.58
CA ILE A 30 3.26 2.83 3.51
C ILE A 30 3.15 1.96 4.77
N THR A 31 4.25 1.37 5.23
CA THR A 31 4.28 0.61 6.50
C THR A 31 3.82 1.50 7.65
N SER A 32 4.32 2.72 7.73
CA SER A 32 3.97 3.66 8.79
C SER A 32 2.50 4.06 8.74
N ALA A 33 1.98 4.41 7.58
CA ALA A 33 0.58 4.77 7.40
C ALA A 33 -0.37 3.60 7.70
N HIS A 34 -0.03 2.40 7.23
CA HIS A 34 -0.82 1.20 7.48
C HIS A 34 -0.89 0.86 8.97
N ASN A 35 0.26 0.83 9.64
CA ASN A 35 0.35 0.49 11.06
C ASN A 35 -0.22 1.57 11.97
N LEU A 36 -0.24 2.83 11.52
CA LEU A 36 -0.94 3.90 12.23
C LEU A 36 -2.43 3.57 12.38
N LEU A 37 -3.10 3.10 11.32
CA LEU A 37 -4.50 2.70 11.41
C LEU A 37 -4.68 1.55 12.41
N SER A 38 -3.80 0.53 12.39
CA SER A 38 -3.84 -0.56 13.37
C SER A 38 -3.73 -0.04 14.81
N ALA A 39 -2.82 0.90 15.05
CA ALA A 39 -2.64 1.50 16.36
C ALA A 39 -3.86 2.35 16.79
N ILE A 40 -4.47 3.08 15.87
CA ILE A 40 -5.68 3.87 16.14
C ILE A 40 -6.87 2.95 16.50
N ILE A 41 -7.02 1.82 15.80
CA ILE A 41 -8.07 0.82 16.09
C ILE A 41 -7.91 0.31 17.53
N ASP A 42 -6.71 -0.17 17.89
CA ASP A 42 -6.45 -0.70 19.23
C ASP A 42 -6.63 0.38 20.31
N ASN A 43 -6.17 1.59 20.05
CA ASN A 43 -6.36 2.72 20.95
C ASN A 43 -7.85 3.07 21.12
N HIS A 44 -8.64 3.05 20.06
CA HIS A 44 -10.09 3.30 20.11
C HIS A 44 -10.82 2.26 20.98
N ILE A 45 -10.47 0.98 20.83
CA ILE A 45 -11.04 -0.10 21.64
C ILE A 45 -10.62 0.08 23.10
N TYR A 46 -9.35 0.36 23.37
CA TYR A 46 -8.81 0.56 24.71
C TYR A 46 -9.53 1.67 25.46
N TRP A 47 -9.84 2.79 24.80
CA TRP A 47 -10.48 3.97 25.42
C TRP A 47 -12.02 3.96 25.34
N GLY A 48 -12.63 2.80 25.18
CA GLY A 48 -14.07 2.63 25.38
C GLY A 48 -14.89 2.27 24.15
N ASN A 49 -14.26 2.03 23.00
CA ASN A 49 -14.92 1.44 21.83
C ASN A 49 -16.24 2.10 21.42
N LYS A 50 -16.25 3.43 21.27
CA LYS A 50 -17.46 4.20 20.94
C LYS A 50 -18.15 3.78 19.65
N LEU A 51 -17.39 3.22 18.68
CA LEU A 51 -17.90 2.69 17.42
C LEU A 51 -18.50 1.28 17.56
N ASN A 52 -18.46 0.68 18.75
CA ASN A 52 -18.92 -0.69 18.99
C ASN A 52 -18.26 -1.72 18.07
N ILE A 53 -16.97 -1.56 17.80
CA ILE A 53 -16.19 -2.50 17.00
C ILE A 53 -16.36 -3.90 17.60
N ASP A 54 -16.64 -4.88 16.76
CA ASP A 54 -16.55 -6.30 17.12
C ASP A 54 -15.08 -6.73 17.03
N GLU A 55 -14.47 -6.98 18.18
CA GLU A 55 -13.05 -7.30 18.30
C GLU A 55 -12.66 -8.57 17.53
N ASN A 56 -13.64 -9.45 17.25
CA ASN A 56 -13.45 -10.67 16.46
C ASN A 56 -13.64 -10.44 14.93
N LYS A 57 -14.05 -9.27 14.53
CA LYS A 57 -14.32 -8.92 13.14
C LYS A 57 -13.46 -7.74 12.65
N ILE A 58 -12.30 -7.57 13.24
CA ILE A 58 -11.28 -6.67 12.74
C ILE A 58 -10.58 -7.40 11.59
N VAL A 59 -10.68 -6.85 10.38
CA VAL A 59 -10.08 -7.42 9.16
C VAL A 59 -8.74 -6.78 8.82
N TRP A 60 -8.38 -5.71 9.52
CA TRP A 60 -7.15 -4.96 9.33
C TRP A 60 -6.04 -5.51 10.22
N LYS A 61 -5.01 -6.08 9.61
CA LYS A 61 -3.80 -6.55 10.30
C LYS A 61 -2.72 -5.46 10.30
N ARG A 62 -1.57 -5.80 10.84
CA ARG A 62 -0.34 -5.00 10.71
C ARG A 62 0.44 -5.41 9.47
N VAL A 63 1.42 -4.60 9.09
CA VAL A 63 2.37 -4.94 8.03
C VAL A 63 3.80 -4.67 8.48
N MET A 64 4.74 -5.42 7.89
CA MET A 64 6.17 -5.14 7.95
C MET A 64 6.80 -5.48 6.61
N ASP A 65 7.92 -4.84 6.29
CA ASP A 65 8.61 -5.11 5.03
C ASP A 65 9.50 -6.36 5.13
N MET A 66 8.89 -7.42 5.63
CA MET A 66 9.50 -8.74 5.78
C MET A 66 8.42 -9.80 5.75
N ASN A 67 8.66 -10.89 5.04
CA ASN A 67 7.77 -12.04 5.06
C ASN A 67 8.18 -13.00 6.19
N ASP A 68 7.67 -12.75 7.39
CA ASP A 68 7.91 -13.60 8.56
C ASP A 68 6.70 -14.50 8.83
N ARG A 69 6.90 -15.79 8.64
CA ARG A 69 5.84 -16.78 8.82
C ARG A 69 5.39 -16.91 10.28
N ALA A 70 6.27 -16.67 11.23
CA ALA A 70 5.98 -16.75 12.66
C ALA A 70 5.08 -15.60 13.13
N LEU A 71 5.09 -14.47 12.44
CA LEU A 71 4.30 -13.28 12.78
C LEU A 71 2.97 -13.19 12.04
N ARG A 72 2.58 -14.18 11.23
CA ARG A 72 1.30 -14.17 10.49
C ARG A 72 0.08 -14.31 11.39
N PHE A 73 0.25 -14.93 12.54
CA PHE A 73 -0.77 -15.09 13.57
C PHE A 73 -0.15 -14.84 14.93
N ILE A 74 -0.53 -13.75 15.57
CA ILE A 74 -0.08 -13.37 16.90
C ILE A 74 -1.28 -13.04 17.78
N GLU A 75 -1.13 -13.20 19.07
CA GLU A 75 -2.05 -12.64 20.05
C GLU A 75 -1.50 -11.31 20.55
N ILE A 76 -2.24 -10.24 20.33
CA ILE A 76 -1.95 -8.96 20.94
C ILE A 76 -2.73 -8.80 22.23
N ASN A 77 -2.08 -8.24 23.23
CA ASN A 77 -2.65 -8.04 24.55
C ASN A 77 -2.34 -6.61 25.01
N THR A 78 -3.39 -5.85 25.29
CA THR A 78 -3.25 -4.53 25.87
C THR A 78 -3.37 -4.62 27.38
N ASN A 79 -2.31 -5.04 28.07
CA ASN A 79 -2.23 -5.00 29.53
C ASN A 79 -2.19 -3.54 29.99
N GLY A 80 -3.34 -2.92 30.14
CA GLY A 80 -3.43 -1.50 30.45
C GLY A 80 -4.29 -1.19 31.67
N VAL A 81 -4.14 0.03 32.15
CA VAL A 81 -4.85 0.55 33.31
C VAL A 81 -6.38 0.64 33.08
N ALA A 82 -6.82 0.87 31.87
CA ALA A 82 -8.22 1.09 31.56
C ALA A 82 -8.98 -0.18 31.17
N LYS A 83 -8.38 -1.04 30.36
CA LYS A 83 -9.04 -2.27 29.90
C LYS A 83 -8.00 -3.24 29.34
N ASN A 84 -8.07 -4.49 29.79
CA ASN A 84 -7.35 -5.58 29.13
C ASN A 84 -8.22 -6.15 28.02
N PHE A 85 -7.74 -6.13 26.79
CA PHE A 85 -8.37 -6.91 25.75
C PHE A 85 -7.30 -7.68 24.96
N LYS A 86 -7.72 -8.82 24.45
CA LYS A 86 -6.87 -9.68 23.63
C LYS A 86 -7.56 -9.90 22.30
N ARG A 87 -6.78 -9.89 21.24
CA ARG A 87 -7.25 -10.25 19.92
C ARG A 87 -6.16 -10.94 19.09
N THR A 88 -6.58 -11.69 18.11
CA THR A 88 -5.67 -12.19 17.08
C THR A 88 -5.35 -11.09 16.09
N ASP A 89 -4.09 -10.96 15.73
CA ASP A 89 -3.56 -10.06 14.72
C ASP A 89 -2.49 -10.80 13.90
N GLY A 90 -1.75 -10.12 13.08
CA GLY A 90 -0.62 -10.65 12.34
C GLY A 90 0.09 -9.56 11.56
N PHE A 91 1.21 -9.94 10.97
CA PHE A 91 1.95 -9.07 10.07
C PHE A 91 1.90 -9.66 8.66
N ASP A 92 1.30 -8.92 7.73
CA ASP A 92 1.42 -9.17 6.31
C ASP A 92 2.61 -8.37 5.75
N ILE A 93 3.08 -8.70 4.56
CA ILE A 93 4.18 -7.95 3.96
C ILE A 93 3.68 -6.60 3.41
N THR A 94 4.47 -5.54 3.54
CA THR A 94 4.09 -4.17 3.15
C THR A 94 3.58 -4.07 1.71
N VAL A 95 4.16 -4.80 0.78
CA VAL A 95 3.74 -4.81 -0.64
C VAL A 95 2.36 -5.43 -0.88
N ALA A 96 1.82 -6.15 0.11
CA ALA A 96 0.45 -6.68 0.11
C ALA A 96 -0.55 -5.73 0.79
N SER A 97 -0.11 -4.59 1.27
CA SER A 97 -0.96 -3.59 1.92
C SER A 97 -1.99 -3.01 0.98
N GLU A 98 -3.24 -2.89 1.45
CA GLU A 98 -4.27 -2.13 0.75
C GLU A 98 -3.86 -0.66 0.57
N VAL A 99 -3.10 -0.09 1.51
CA VAL A 99 -2.54 1.27 1.39
C VAL A 99 -1.61 1.35 0.19
N MET A 100 -0.78 0.33 -0.07
CA MET A 100 0.08 0.26 -1.26
C MET A 100 -0.75 0.30 -2.55
N ALA A 101 -1.80 -0.48 -2.64
CA ALA A 101 -2.67 -0.51 -3.82
C ALA A 101 -3.38 0.83 -4.02
N ILE A 102 -3.95 1.39 -2.96
CA ILE A 102 -4.60 2.72 -2.98
C ILE A 102 -3.62 3.81 -3.40
N PHE A 103 -2.42 3.79 -2.85
CA PHE A 103 -1.35 4.73 -3.16
C PHE A 103 -1.01 4.71 -4.66
N CYS A 104 -0.77 3.54 -5.22
CA CYS A 104 -0.45 3.40 -6.64
C CYS A 104 -1.61 3.78 -7.58
N LEU A 105 -2.86 3.56 -7.16
CA LEU A 105 -4.05 3.88 -7.95
C LEU A 105 -4.56 5.31 -7.76
N SER A 106 -3.95 6.09 -6.88
CA SER A 106 -4.37 7.46 -6.61
C SER A 106 -3.81 8.43 -7.66
N LYS A 107 -4.61 9.47 -7.94
CA LYS A 107 -4.29 10.48 -8.96
C LYS A 107 -3.55 11.68 -8.37
N ASP A 108 -3.80 11.97 -7.11
CA ASP A 108 -3.23 13.06 -6.33
C ASP A 108 -3.45 12.81 -4.83
N LEU A 109 -2.95 13.74 -4.00
CA LEU A 109 -3.03 13.63 -2.54
C LEU A 109 -4.48 13.66 -2.01
N LYS A 110 -5.39 14.40 -2.66
CA LYS A 110 -6.80 14.48 -2.25
C LYS A 110 -7.54 13.19 -2.57
N ASP A 111 -7.27 12.62 -3.74
CA ASP A 111 -7.82 11.32 -4.14
C ASP A 111 -7.30 10.21 -3.23
N LEU A 112 -6.01 10.27 -2.85
CA LEU A 112 -5.41 9.36 -1.87
C LEU A 112 -6.12 9.42 -0.53
N GLU A 113 -6.31 10.62 0.04
CA GLU A 113 -6.99 10.82 1.32
C GLU A 113 -8.42 10.27 1.29
N LYS A 114 -9.16 10.57 0.22
CA LYS A 114 -10.53 10.08 0.02
C LYS A 114 -10.59 8.56 -0.02
N LYS A 115 -9.69 7.91 -0.76
CA LYS A 115 -9.63 6.45 -0.89
C LYS A 115 -9.22 5.79 0.43
N ILE A 116 -8.22 6.33 1.12
CA ILE A 116 -7.82 5.85 2.45
C ILE A 116 -9.00 5.92 3.42
N GLY A 117 -9.78 7.00 3.40
CA GLY A 117 -10.96 7.14 4.23
C GLY A 117 -12.01 6.05 4.01
N ASN A 118 -12.02 5.38 2.87
CA ASN A 118 -12.96 4.32 2.51
C ASN A 118 -12.45 2.90 2.86
N ILE A 119 -11.25 2.76 3.38
CA ILE A 119 -10.74 1.46 3.85
C ILE A 119 -11.67 0.89 4.90
N THR A 120 -12.18 -0.31 4.68
CA THR A 120 -12.93 -1.06 5.69
C THR A 120 -11.95 -1.77 6.61
N PHE A 121 -11.93 -1.41 7.88
CA PHE A 121 -10.99 -1.99 8.83
C PHE A 121 -11.62 -3.03 9.77
N ALA A 122 -12.93 -2.96 10.00
CA ALA A 122 -13.66 -3.85 10.90
C ALA A 122 -15.16 -3.81 10.62
N TYR A 123 -15.90 -4.58 11.39
CA TYR A 123 -17.36 -4.51 11.46
C TYR A 123 -17.79 -4.20 12.90
N ASP A 124 -18.91 -3.50 13.06
CA ASP A 124 -19.53 -3.30 14.37
C ASP A 124 -20.21 -4.60 14.87
N LYS A 125 -20.68 -4.58 16.12
CA LYS A 125 -21.39 -5.74 16.71
C LYS A 125 -22.71 -6.07 16.01
N LYS A 126 -23.23 -5.18 15.16
CA LYS A 126 -24.44 -5.38 14.34
C LYS A 126 -24.09 -5.93 12.95
N GLY A 127 -22.82 -5.96 12.58
CA GLY A 127 -22.35 -6.41 11.28
C GLY A 127 -22.22 -5.32 10.21
N ASN A 128 -22.32 -4.04 10.59
CA ASN A 128 -22.10 -2.94 9.66
C ASN A 128 -20.60 -2.69 9.48
N PRO A 129 -20.12 -2.40 8.25
CA PRO A 129 -18.72 -2.08 8.00
C PRO A 129 -18.33 -0.75 8.64
N LEU A 130 -17.13 -0.70 9.18
CA LEU A 130 -16.51 0.50 9.75
C LEU A 130 -15.32 0.91 8.88
N TYR A 131 -15.21 2.20 8.61
CA TYR A 131 -14.25 2.75 7.69
C TYR A 131 -13.20 3.61 8.39
N ALA A 132 -12.02 3.74 7.80
CA ALA A 132 -10.92 4.55 8.35
C ALA A 132 -11.35 6.00 8.65
N ARG A 133 -12.28 6.57 7.89
CA ARG A 133 -12.88 7.89 8.15
C ARG A 133 -13.68 7.96 9.45
N ASP A 134 -14.25 6.86 9.91
CA ASP A 134 -15.02 6.81 11.16
C ASP A 134 -14.11 6.99 12.39
N LEU A 135 -12.83 6.73 12.22
CA LEU A 135 -11.75 6.98 13.18
C LEU A 135 -10.98 8.29 12.90
N ASN A 136 -11.35 9.04 11.86
CA ASN A 136 -10.60 10.20 11.36
C ASN A 136 -9.13 9.88 11.03
N ALA A 137 -8.84 8.64 10.62
CA ALA A 137 -7.49 8.17 10.37
C ALA A 137 -6.92 8.62 9.02
N GLN A 138 -7.76 8.97 8.03
CA GLN A 138 -7.34 9.29 6.67
C GLN A 138 -6.37 10.48 6.59
N GLY A 139 -6.60 11.53 7.36
CA GLY A 139 -5.73 12.71 7.36
C GLY A 139 -4.32 12.38 7.85
N PRO A 140 -4.14 11.86 9.08
CA PRO A 140 -2.85 11.44 9.58
C PRO A 140 -2.12 10.43 8.69
N MET A 141 -2.83 9.43 8.14
CA MET A 141 -2.25 8.47 7.20
C MET A 141 -1.75 9.17 5.93
N THR A 142 -2.52 10.10 5.38
CA THR A 142 -2.14 10.87 4.18
C THR A 142 -0.93 11.75 4.43
N VAL A 143 -0.80 12.32 5.62
CA VAL A 143 0.39 13.12 5.99
C VAL A 143 1.66 12.27 5.95
N LEU A 144 1.61 11.03 6.42
CA LEU A 144 2.76 10.11 6.35
C LEU A 144 3.14 9.75 4.90
N LEU A 145 2.20 9.79 3.97
CA LEU A 145 2.40 9.48 2.55
C LEU A 145 2.71 10.70 1.69
N LYS A 146 2.69 11.91 2.26
CA LYS A 146 2.76 13.17 1.52
C LYS A 146 4.01 13.31 0.63
N GLU A 147 5.16 12.92 1.14
CA GLU A 147 6.40 12.99 0.36
C GLU A 147 6.54 11.80 -0.59
N ALA A 148 6.14 10.61 -0.14
CA ALA A 148 6.19 9.39 -0.94
C ALA A 148 5.31 9.45 -2.20
N ILE A 149 4.22 10.25 -2.22
CA ILE A 149 3.31 10.37 -3.37
C ILE A 149 4.00 10.96 -4.61
N ARG A 150 5.19 11.51 -4.49
CA ARG A 150 5.99 12.03 -5.60
C ARG A 150 6.83 10.91 -6.21
N PRO A 151 6.69 10.62 -7.51
CA PRO A 151 7.51 9.62 -8.17
C PRO A 151 9.00 9.96 -8.12
N ASN A 152 9.84 8.94 -7.96
CA ASN A 152 11.28 9.09 -8.02
C ASN A 152 11.75 8.99 -9.47
N VAL A 153 12.49 9.99 -9.95
CA VAL A 153 13.11 9.97 -11.27
C VAL A 153 14.55 9.53 -11.14
N THR A 154 14.92 8.52 -11.90
CA THR A 154 16.27 7.96 -11.95
C THR A 154 16.74 7.86 -13.40
N GLN A 155 17.93 7.32 -13.60
CA GLN A 155 18.52 7.12 -14.91
C GLN A 155 19.04 5.69 -15.04
N SER A 156 18.76 5.03 -16.17
CA SER A 156 19.35 3.73 -16.46
C SER A 156 20.86 3.87 -16.81
N LEU A 157 21.56 2.73 -16.85
CA LEU A 157 22.97 2.70 -17.26
C LEU A 157 23.18 3.16 -18.72
N GLU A 158 22.16 3.03 -19.55
CA GLU A 158 22.13 3.50 -20.94
C GLU A 158 21.69 4.96 -21.08
N ASN A 159 21.62 5.70 -19.97
CA ASN A 159 21.21 7.09 -19.90
C ASN A 159 19.74 7.38 -20.28
N ASN A 160 18.86 6.40 -20.17
CA ASN A 160 17.43 6.59 -20.35
C ASN A 160 16.78 6.99 -19.03
N PRO A 161 15.80 7.90 -19.02
CA PRO A 161 15.06 8.25 -17.82
C PRO A 161 14.20 7.06 -17.38
N ALA A 162 14.13 6.84 -16.07
CA ALA A 162 13.28 5.83 -15.44
C ALA A 162 12.53 6.46 -14.25
N ILE A 163 11.27 6.09 -14.09
CA ILE A 163 10.44 6.56 -12.97
C ILE A 163 10.11 5.37 -12.07
N ILE A 164 10.41 5.49 -10.79
CA ILE A 164 10.20 4.47 -9.77
C ILE A 164 9.19 5.00 -8.76
N HIS A 165 8.08 4.25 -8.54
CA HIS A 165 7.05 4.68 -7.62
C HIS A 165 6.16 3.52 -7.18
N GLY A 166 6.08 3.26 -5.86
CA GLY A 166 5.32 2.16 -5.29
C GLY A 166 5.88 0.78 -5.66
N GLY A 167 5.13 -0.27 -5.37
CA GLY A 167 5.55 -1.64 -5.65
C GLY A 167 4.54 -2.70 -5.19
N PRO A 168 3.27 -2.66 -5.65
CA PRO A 168 2.26 -3.62 -5.25
C PRO A 168 2.54 -4.99 -5.86
N PHE A 169 2.23 -6.07 -5.11
CA PHE A 169 2.29 -7.42 -5.67
C PHE A 169 1.15 -7.66 -6.67
N ALA A 170 1.50 -8.26 -7.80
CA ALA A 170 0.56 -8.54 -8.87
C ALA A 170 -0.54 -9.55 -8.50
N ASN A 171 -0.24 -10.49 -7.63
CA ASN A 171 -1.21 -11.49 -7.17
C ASN A 171 -2.16 -10.96 -6.08
N ILE A 172 -1.97 -9.75 -5.62
CA ILE A 172 -2.78 -9.12 -4.56
C ILE A 172 -3.42 -7.84 -5.08
N ALA A 173 -2.71 -7.10 -5.94
CA ALA A 173 -3.13 -5.85 -6.54
C ALA A 173 -2.78 -5.84 -8.04
N HIS A 174 -2.68 -4.68 -8.66
CA HIS A 174 -2.45 -4.53 -10.10
C HIS A 174 -1.00 -4.83 -10.56
N GLY A 175 -0.04 -4.92 -9.64
CA GLY A 175 1.34 -5.37 -9.94
C GLY A 175 2.18 -4.49 -10.86
N CYS A 176 1.79 -3.25 -11.07
CA CYS A 176 2.53 -2.28 -11.85
C CYS A 176 2.80 -1.01 -11.05
N ASN A 177 3.51 -0.07 -11.66
CA ASN A 177 3.80 1.22 -11.06
C ASN A 177 2.51 2.05 -10.83
N SER A 178 2.68 3.25 -10.30
CA SER A 178 1.54 4.12 -9.98
C SER A 178 0.96 4.85 -11.20
N VAL A 179 -0.31 5.21 -11.09
CA VAL A 179 -1.01 6.09 -12.06
C VAL A 179 -0.30 7.44 -12.19
N ILE A 180 0.24 7.98 -11.10
CA ILE A 180 0.97 9.26 -11.11
C ILE A 180 2.26 9.11 -11.93
N ALA A 181 3.02 8.04 -11.71
CA ALA A 181 4.26 7.78 -12.45
C ALA A 181 4.00 7.66 -13.95
N THR A 182 3.02 6.83 -14.34
CA THR A 182 2.65 6.64 -15.75
C THR A 182 2.21 7.95 -16.40
N LYS A 183 1.31 8.71 -15.75
CA LYS A 183 0.86 10.00 -16.28
C LYS A 183 1.97 11.03 -16.37
N THR A 184 2.93 11.00 -15.46
CA THR A 184 4.10 11.88 -15.52
C THR A 184 5.00 11.50 -16.69
N ALA A 185 5.29 10.21 -16.86
CA ALA A 185 6.09 9.70 -17.97
C ALA A 185 5.48 10.07 -19.34
N LEU A 186 4.17 9.87 -19.52
CA LEU A 186 3.44 10.21 -20.75
C LEU A 186 3.45 11.71 -21.10
N LYS A 187 3.74 12.59 -20.14
CA LYS A 187 3.91 14.02 -20.39
C LYS A 187 5.34 14.40 -20.78
N LEU A 188 6.29 13.52 -20.51
CA LEU A 188 7.73 13.79 -20.66
C LEU A 188 8.34 13.07 -21.87
N SER A 189 7.64 12.11 -22.46
CA SER A 189 8.16 11.27 -23.54
C SER A 189 7.08 10.84 -24.53
N ASP A 190 7.47 10.56 -25.76
CA ASP A 190 6.59 10.07 -26.84
C ASP A 190 6.21 8.59 -26.63
N TYR A 191 7.08 7.83 -25.96
CA TYR A 191 6.87 6.42 -25.66
C TYR A 191 7.13 6.15 -24.18
N VAL A 192 6.25 5.36 -23.55
CA VAL A 192 6.39 4.92 -22.16
C VAL A 192 6.29 3.41 -22.11
N VAL A 193 7.31 2.78 -21.54
CA VAL A 193 7.32 1.35 -21.27
C VAL A 193 7.11 1.13 -19.79
N THR A 194 6.06 0.40 -19.41
CA THR A 194 5.77 0.06 -18.02
C THR A 194 5.94 -1.43 -17.79
N GLU A 195 6.12 -1.82 -16.52
CA GLU A 195 6.02 -3.23 -16.14
C GLU A 195 4.54 -3.66 -16.08
N ALA A 196 4.30 -4.94 -16.34
CA ALA A 196 3.06 -5.63 -15.99
C ALA A 196 3.38 -6.69 -14.92
N GLY A 197 2.50 -6.86 -13.95
CA GLY A 197 2.75 -7.77 -12.83
C GLY A 197 2.79 -9.25 -13.21
N PHE A 198 2.13 -9.59 -14.32
CA PHE A 198 2.14 -10.90 -14.96
C PHE A 198 2.54 -10.75 -16.44
N GLY A 199 2.74 -11.88 -17.12
CA GLY A 199 2.99 -11.86 -18.56
C GLY A 199 1.77 -11.31 -19.33
N ALA A 200 2.01 -10.66 -20.44
CA ALA A 200 0.97 -10.09 -21.31
C ALA A 200 0.01 -11.14 -21.91
N ASP A 201 0.36 -12.42 -21.80
CA ASP A 201 -0.46 -13.58 -22.16
C ASP A 201 -1.62 -13.87 -21.20
N LEU A 202 -1.66 -13.20 -20.04
CA LEU A 202 -2.80 -13.30 -19.12
C LEU A 202 -3.91 -12.34 -19.55
N GLY A 203 -5.00 -12.88 -20.07
CA GLY A 203 -6.10 -12.17 -20.74
C GLY A 203 -6.55 -10.86 -20.07
N CYS A 204 -6.70 -10.82 -18.75
CA CYS A 204 -7.08 -9.59 -18.04
C CYS A 204 -6.06 -8.46 -18.18
N LEU A 205 -4.78 -8.75 -18.32
CA LEU A 205 -3.74 -7.75 -18.53
C LEU A 205 -3.68 -7.28 -19.97
N LEU A 206 -3.94 -8.15 -20.93
CA LEU A 206 -4.05 -7.80 -22.33
C LEU A 206 -5.13 -6.74 -22.56
N TYR A 207 -6.32 -6.95 -21.99
CA TYR A 207 -7.44 -6.01 -22.14
C TYR A 207 -7.29 -4.69 -21.38
N THR A 208 -6.43 -4.63 -20.37
CA THR A 208 -6.31 -3.45 -19.51
C THR A 208 -5.00 -2.70 -19.68
N SER A 209 -3.96 -3.34 -20.21
CA SER A 209 -2.60 -2.77 -20.23
C SER A 209 -2.09 -2.50 -21.63
N ASP A 210 -2.59 -3.15 -22.65
CA ASP A 210 -2.09 -3.01 -24.00
C ASP A 210 -3.22 -2.58 -24.96
N ALA A 211 -3.31 -1.28 -25.16
CA ALA A 211 -4.24 -0.71 -26.13
C ALA A 211 -3.78 -0.88 -27.59
N ALA A 212 -2.55 -1.35 -27.82
CA ALA A 212 -2.02 -1.54 -29.16
C ALA A 212 -2.52 -2.83 -29.83
N ASP A 213 -2.94 -3.83 -29.02
CA ASP A 213 -3.47 -5.11 -29.49
C ASP A 213 -4.99 -5.19 -29.45
N ASP A 214 -5.71 -4.11 -29.11
CA ASP A 214 -7.18 -4.06 -29.07
C ASP A 214 -7.84 -4.32 -30.45
N ASP A 215 -7.08 -4.22 -31.54
CA ASP A 215 -7.56 -4.55 -32.89
C ASP A 215 -7.51 -6.07 -33.21
N ALA A 216 -7.01 -6.89 -32.28
CA ALA A 216 -6.83 -8.34 -32.45
C ALA A 216 -7.86 -9.22 -31.72
N CYS A 217 -8.88 -8.60 -31.10
CA CYS A 217 -9.96 -9.32 -30.40
C CYS A 217 -11.33 -9.10 -31.04
#